data_13f633245f711f27899787bab37984dd
#
_entry.id   13f633245f711f27899787bab37984dd
#
_cell.length_a   1.000
_cell.length_b   1.000
_cell.length_c   1.000
_cell.angle_alpha   90.00
_cell.angle_beta   90.00
_cell.angle_gamma   90.00
#
_symmetry.space_group_name_H-M   'P 1'
#
loop_
_entity.id
_entity.type
_entity.pdbx_description
1 polymer ?
#
loop_
_entity_poly.entity_id
_entity_poly.type
_entity_poly.pdbx_seq_one_letter_code
_entity_poly.pdbx_strand_id
1 'polypeptide(L)'
;MLYSAAWMALIVMPAVVANHAFAADAKATDAVDVKMTEATKLATARALEWLAHKQNTDGSWSTQRFPHNTAVTSFALLAFMSQGHLPSQGLYGPEVARGCRFLLASSRADGYLVGARGGNMYCHAMATLALAELWGMTGDEEIKPVLKKAVELIVRCQNGEGGWRYEPAPTGADISVTIMQVMALRAAKNSGLFVPDKTLKNAIAYIKRLHQVRSGGFGYQHASDPPGFARSAAGICVLQLSGAYEAREIPKAVSFLKQHFGDGHYFWYGHYYAAHAMHQVGGKEWQDWYRRISTDLLANQAADGSWTNWHNENVGPAYQTAIAVIILSVPANYLPIFQR
;
A
#
# COMPACT_ATOMS: atom_id res chain seq x y z
N MET A 1 -39.02 55.81 30.74
CA MET A 1 -39.04 54.34 30.67
C MET A 1 -37.86 53.90 29.79
N LEU A 2 -36.79 53.50 30.47
CA LEU A 2 -35.53 53.15 29.84
C LEU A 2 -35.49 51.61 29.67
N TYR A 3 -35.38 51.13 28.45
CA TYR A 3 -35.11 49.71 28.16
C TYR A 3 -33.60 49.51 27.96
N SER A 4 -32.97 48.79 28.88
CA SER A 4 -31.61 48.33 28.80
C SER A 4 -31.54 47.04 27.98
N ALA A 5 -30.80 47.07 26.86
CA ALA A 5 -30.48 45.89 26.07
C ALA A 5 -29.24 45.21 26.67
N ALA A 6 -29.40 43.98 27.15
CA ALA A 6 -28.28 43.14 27.59
C ALA A 6 -27.68 42.41 26.39
N TRP A 7 -26.41 42.64 26.12
CA TRP A 7 -25.61 41.90 25.13
C TRP A 7 -25.09 40.64 25.79
N MET A 8 -25.53 39.49 25.29
CA MET A 8 -24.98 38.18 25.64
C MET A 8 -23.75 37.91 24.76
N ALA A 9 -22.56 37.97 25.33
CA ALA A 9 -21.34 37.60 24.66
C ALA A 9 -21.24 36.07 24.61
N LEU A 10 -21.29 35.50 23.40
CA LEU A 10 -21.00 34.08 23.15
C LEU A 10 -19.50 33.88 23.28
N ILE A 11 -19.06 33.22 24.34
CA ILE A 11 -17.65 32.75 24.49
C ILE A 11 -17.51 31.48 23.66
N VAL A 12 -16.85 31.59 22.50
CA VAL A 12 -16.41 30.43 21.74
C VAL A 12 -15.10 29.92 22.37
N MET A 13 -15.20 28.83 23.10
CA MET A 13 -13.98 28.11 23.54
C MET A 13 -13.34 27.38 22.35
N PRO A 14 -12.03 27.53 22.11
CA PRO A 14 -11.35 26.70 21.13
C PRO A 14 -11.24 25.27 21.67
N ALA A 15 -11.66 24.29 20.85
CA ALA A 15 -11.42 22.88 21.13
C ALA A 15 -9.91 22.62 21.15
N VAL A 16 -9.39 22.27 22.31
CA VAL A 16 -8.01 21.79 22.47
C VAL A 16 -7.97 20.36 21.90
N VAL A 17 -7.47 20.23 20.69
CA VAL A 17 -7.06 18.92 20.13
C VAL A 17 -5.83 18.48 20.91
N ALA A 18 -5.99 17.52 21.80
CA ALA A 18 -4.89 16.89 22.51
C ALA A 18 -4.07 16.04 21.52
N ASN A 19 -3.03 16.63 20.96
CA ASN A 19 -1.96 15.90 20.27
C ASN A 19 -1.24 15.03 21.31
N HIS A 20 -1.57 13.74 21.35
CA HIS A 20 -0.70 12.76 22.01
C HIS A 20 0.50 12.51 21.13
N ALA A 21 1.53 13.36 21.25
CA ALA A 21 2.84 13.09 20.73
C ALA A 21 3.42 11.90 21.54
N PHE A 22 3.45 10.71 20.93
CA PHE A 22 4.34 9.66 21.34
C PHE A 22 5.76 10.11 21.01
N ALA A 23 6.48 10.57 22.03
CA ALA A 23 7.91 10.82 21.92
C ALA A 23 8.61 9.46 21.75
N ALA A 24 8.96 9.11 20.53
CA ALA A 24 9.95 8.11 20.25
C ALA A 24 11.30 8.83 20.21
N ASP A 25 12.14 8.60 21.22
CA ASP A 25 13.57 8.91 21.18
C ASP A 25 14.23 8.05 20.08
N ALA A 26 14.08 8.46 18.84
CA ALA A 26 14.88 7.96 17.74
C ALA A 26 16.20 8.71 17.77
N LYS A 27 17.31 7.99 17.98
CA LYS A 27 18.67 8.52 17.71
C LYS A 27 18.65 9.19 16.33
N ALA A 28 18.74 10.52 16.31
CA ALA A 28 18.96 11.30 15.11
C ALA A 28 20.37 10.94 14.60
N THR A 29 20.46 9.90 13.77
CA THR A 29 21.57 9.74 12.85
C THR A 29 21.37 10.76 11.75
N ASP A 30 22.43 11.42 11.24
CA ASP A 30 22.43 12.37 10.14
C ASP A 30 21.73 11.78 8.90
N ALA A 31 20.41 11.76 8.90
CA ALA A 31 19.61 11.26 7.81
C ALA A 31 19.54 12.37 6.76
N VAL A 32 20.39 12.27 5.74
CA VAL A 32 20.17 13.04 4.51
C VAL A 32 18.79 12.65 3.99
N ASP A 33 17.88 13.62 4.03
CA ASP A 33 16.50 13.47 3.58
C ASP A 33 16.49 13.17 2.08
N VAL A 34 16.13 11.94 1.70
CA VAL A 34 16.02 11.53 0.28
C VAL A 34 14.79 12.20 -0.30
N LYS A 35 14.99 13.04 -1.32
CA LYS A 35 13.92 13.76 -2.02
C LYS A 35 13.76 13.26 -3.45
N MET A 36 12.57 13.42 -3.99
CA MET A 36 12.33 13.25 -5.42
C MET A 36 13.14 14.30 -6.20
N THR A 37 13.93 13.84 -7.18
CA THR A 37 14.64 14.70 -8.13
C THR A 37 13.67 15.25 -9.18
N GLU A 38 14.07 16.30 -9.92
CA GLU A 38 13.27 16.80 -11.05
C GLU A 38 13.03 15.72 -12.12
N ALA A 39 14.01 14.84 -12.35
CA ALA A 39 13.86 13.72 -13.26
C ALA A 39 12.79 12.72 -12.78
N THR A 40 12.77 12.36 -11.50
CA THR A 40 11.74 11.46 -10.95
C THR A 40 10.36 12.10 -10.92
N LYS A 41 10.26 13.41 -10.63
CA LYS A 41 9.00 14.17 -10.72
C LYS A 41 8.43 14.18 -12.14
N LEU A 42 9.28 14.46 -13.13
CA LEU A 42 8.88 14.46 -14.54
C LEU A 42 8.44 13.06 -14.99
N ALA A 43 9.18 12.02 -14.59
CA ALA A 43 8.85 10.65 -14.92
C ALA A 43 7.48 10.22 -14.32
N THR A 44 7.22 10.57 -13.05
CA THR A 44 5.92 10.29 -12.42
C THR A 44 4.79 11.07 -13.07
N ALA A 45 4.99 12.35 -13.42
CA ALA A 45 3.97 13.16 -14.11
C ALA A 45 3.55 12.55 -15.45
N ARG A 46 4.52 12.14 -16.30
CA ARG A 46 4.26 11.46 -17.58
C ARG A 46 3.54 10.12 -17.38
N ALA A 47 3.90 9.38 -16.35
CA ALA A 47 3.27 8.11 -16.04
C ALA A 47 1.82 8.27 -15.57
N LEU A 48 1.53 9.28 -14.76
CA LEU A 48 0.15 9.59 -14.33
C LEU A 48 -0.71 10.04 -15.52
N GLU A 49 -0.17 10.86 -16.43
CA GLU A 49 -0.85 11.23 -17.67
C GLU A 49 -1.19 9.97 -18.50
N TRP A 50 -0.23 9.07 -18.66
CA TRP A 50 -0.46 7.80 -19.35
C TRP A 50 -1.54 6.95 -18.66
N LEU A 51 -1.49 6.80 -17.32
CA LEU A 51 -2.51 6.09 -16.57
C LEU A 51 -3.90 6.73 -16.72
N ALA A 52 -4.00 8.06 -16.70
CA ALA A 52 -5.26 8.76 -16.89
C ALA A 52 -5.88 8.44 -18.26
N HIS A 53 -5.09 8.44 -19.34
CA HIS A 53 -5.52 8.06 -20.68
C HIS A 53 -5.90 6.57 -20.83
N LYS A 54 -5.41 5.70 -19.92
CA LYS A 54 -5.71 4.25 -19.93
C LYS A 54 -6.88 3.86 -19.06
N GLN A 55 -7.51 4.80 -18.38
CA GLN A 55 -8.70 4.53 -17.58
C GLN A 55 -9.90 4.14 -18.47
N ASN A 56 -10.56 3.05 -18.15
CA ASN A 56 -11.77 2.62 -18.83
C ASN A 56 -12.95 3.54 -18.48
N THR A 57 -14.01 3.52 -19.31
CA THR A 57 -15.21 4.35 -19.12
C THR A 57 -15.95 4.05 -17.80
N ASP A 58 -15.84 2.84 -17.26
CA ASP A 58 -16.38 2.45 -15.96
C ASP A 58 -15.52 2.90 -14.76
N GLY A 59 -14.41 3.57 -15.02
CA GLY A 59 -13.47 4.03 -14.00
C GLY A 59 -12.38 3.02 -13.60
N SER A 60 -12.42 1.80 -14.11
CA SER A 60 -11.40 0.79 -13.84
C SER A 60 -10.12 0.98 -14.68
N TRP A 61 -9.07 0.26 -14.28
CA TRP A 61 -7.92 -0.03 -15.13
C TRP A 61 -7.86 -1.51 -15.45
N SER A 62 -7.38 -1.78 -16.66
CA SER A 62 -7.28 -3.13 -17.21
C SER A 62 -5.87 -3.45 -17.63
N THR A 63 -5.57 -4.74 -17.64
CA THR A 63 -4.46 -5.30 -18.41
C THR A 63 -5.02 -6.34 -19.37
N GLN A 64 -4.22 -6.80 -20.33
CA GLN A 64 -4.66 -7.83 -21.26
C GLN A 64 -5.15 -9.09 -20.52
N ARG A 65 -4.46 -9.50 -19.45
CA ARG A 65 -4.81 -10.67 -18.66
C ARG A 65 -5.92 -10.43 -17.64
N PHE A 66 -6.02 -9.20 -17.13
CA PHE A 66 -6.93 -8.83 -16.05
C PHE A 66 -7.78 -7.61 -16.44
N PRO A 67 -8.84 -7.80 -17.27
CA PRO A 67 -9.73 -6.73 -17.67
C PRO A 67 -10.61 -6.28 -16.48
N HIS A 68 -10.81 -4.96 -16.34
CA HIS A 68 -11.65 -4.34 -15.29
C HIS A 68 -11.36 -4.90 -13.90
N ASN A 69 -10.08 -4.93 -13.52
CA ASN A 69 -9.64 -5.65 -12.33
C ASN A 69 -9.48 -4.72 -11.13
N THR A 70 -10.02 -5.13 -9.98
CA THR A 70 -9.98 -4.30 -8.77
C THR A 70 -8.58 -4.10 -8.22
N ALA A 71 -7.66 -5.07 -8.31
CA ALA A 71 -6.26 -4.87 -7.87
C ALA A 71 -5.49 -3.91 -8.79
N VAL A 72 -5.63 -4.04 -10.11
CA VAL A 72 -5.00 -3.13 -11.08
C VAL A 72 -5.51 -1.69 -10.87
N THR A 73 -6.83 -1.55 -10.70
CA THR A 73 -7.46 -0.25 -10.39
C THR A 73 -6.94 0.33 -9.08
N SER A 74 -6.77 -0.50 -8.05
CA SER A 74 -6.25 -0.07 -6.76
C SER A 74 -4.80 0.42 -6.83
N PHE A 75 -3.93 -0.27 -7.57
CA PHE A 75 -2.57 0.22 -7.79
C PHE A 75 -2.54 1.55 -8.54
N ALA A 76 -3.40 1.74 -9.55
CA ALA A 76 -3.52 3.02 -10.25
C ALA A 76 -3.99 4.13 -9.32
N LEU A 77 -5.00 3.88 -8.48
CA LEU A 77 -5.45 4.85 -7.46
C LEU A 77 -4.35 5.21 -6.46
N LEU A 78 -3.63 4.20 -5.93
CA LEU A 78 -2.50 4.43 -5.03
C LEU A 78 -1.39 5.25 -5.71
N ALA A 79 -1.15 5.06 -7.01
CA ALA A 79 -0.20 5.86 -7.77
C ALA A 79 -0.62 7.34 -7.84
N PHE A 80 -1.88 7.64 -8.14
CA PHE A 80 -2.39 9.02 -8.10
C PHE A 80 -2.33 9.62 -6.70
N MET A 81 -2.76 8.87 -5.68
CA MET A 81 -2.73 9.32 -4.28
C MET A 81 -1.31 9.55 -3.77
N SER A 82 -0.32 8.76 -4.22
CA SER A 82 1.09 8.94 -3.85
C SER A 82 1.69 10.25 -4.37
N GLN A 83 1.00 10.95 -5.27
CA GLN A 83 1.32 12.28 -5.79
C GLN A 83 0.31 13.36 -5.35
N GLY A 84 -0.52 13.04 -4.33
CA GLY A 84 -1.45 13.99 -3.71
C GLY A 84 -2.73 14.25 -4.50
N HIS A 85 -3.08 13.40 -5.48
CA HIS A 85 -4.35 13.50 -6.21
C HIS A 85 -5.44 12.72 -5.48
N LEU A 86 -6.53 13.39 -5.13
CA LEU A 86 -7.71 12.84 -4.44
C LEU A 86 -8.98 13.15 -5.26
N PRO A 87 -10.13 12.52 -4.98
CA PRO A 87 -11.37 12.71 -5.75
C PRO A 87 -11.78 14.16 -6.01
N SER A 88 -11.50 15.05 -5.06
CA SER A 88 -11.85 16.49 -5.12
C SER A 88 -10.61 17.40 -5.23
N GLN A 89 -9.41 16.84 -5.42
CA GLN A 89 -8.16 17.59 -5.34
C GLN A 89 -7.13 17.10 -6.38
N GLY A 90 -6.41 18.06 -6.95
CA GLY A 90 -5.34 17.80 -7.92
C GLY A 90 -5.87 17.60 -9.35
N LEU A 91 -4.93 17.56 -10.30
CA LEU A 91 -5.22 17.49 -11.73
C LEU A 91 -6.05 16.25 -12.12
N TYR A 92 -5.83 15.13 -11.45
CA TYR A 92 -6.45 13.83 -11.76
C TYR A 92 -7.56 13.46 -10.77
N GLY A 93 -8.17 14.43 -10.10
CA GLY A 93 -9.31 14.21 -9.19
C GLY A 93 -10.47 13.46 -9.83
N PRO A 94 -10.91 13.81 -11.05
CA PRO A 94 -11.96 13.08 -11.77
C PRO A 94 -11.63 11.59 -12.00
N GLU A 95 -10.39 11.27 -12.35
CA GLU A 95 -9.90 9.89 -12.55
C GLU A 95 -9.95 9.10 -11.25
N VAL A 96 -9.46 9.69 -10.15
CA VAL A 96 -9.49 9.09 -8.82
C VAL A 96 -10.94 8.87 -8.37
N ALA A 97 -11.82 9.84 -8.57
CA ALA A 97 -13.25 9.70 -8.25
C ALA A 97 -13.93 8.57 -9.03
N ARG A 98 -13.66 8.43 -10.34
CA ARG A 98 -14.22 7.32 -11.13
C ARG A 98 -13.69 5.96 -10.67
N GLY A 99 -12.38 5.86 -10.39
CA GLY A 99 -11.77 4.63 -9.88
C GLY A 99 -12.31 4.23 -8.49
N CYS A 100 -12.53 5.21 -7.61
CA CYS A 100 -13.17 4.98 -6.31
C CYS A 100 -14.58 4.39 -6.50
N ARG A 101 -15.43 5.02 -7.32
CA ARG A 101 -16.78 4.51 -7.63
C ARG A 101 -16.75 3.10 -8.20
N PHE A 102 -15.79 2.78 -9.09
CA PHE A 102 -15.63 1.43 -9.60
C PHE A 102 -15.34 0.43 -8.46
N LEU A 103 -14.44 0.75 -7.53
CA LEU A 103 -14.16 -0.13 -6.39
C LEU A 103 -15.39 -0.31 -5.48
N LEU A 104 -16.14 0.76 -5.20
CA LEU A 104 -17.38 0.69 -4.42
C LEU A 104 -18.43 -0.21 -5.09
N ALA A 105 -18.63 -0.03 -6.40
CA ALA A 105 -19.54 -0.84 -7.20
C ALA A 105 -19.09 -2.30 -7.36
N SER A 106 -17.82 -2.59 -7.12
CA SER A 106 -17.26 -3.96 -7.17
C SER A 106 -17.54 -4.79 -5.92
N SER A 107 -18.18 -4.22 -4.90
CA SER A 107 -18.51 -4.92 -3.65
C SER A 107 -19.67 -5.87 -3.85
N ARG A 108 -19.48 -7.13 -3.50
CA ARG A 108 -20.55 -8.13 -3.40
C ARG A 108 -21.31 -7.98 -2.08
N ALA A 109 -22.45 -8.64 -1.95
CA ALA A 109 -23.30 -8.57 -0.76
C ALA A 109 -22.57 -9.00 0.53
N ASP A 110 -21.64 -9.96 0.42
CA ASP A 110 -20.79 -10.48 1.51
C ASP A 110 -19.57 -9.59 1.83
N GLY A 111 -19.39 -8.50 1.10
CA GLY A 111 -18.26 -7.58 1.22
C GLY A 111 -17.04 -7.91 0.36
N TYR A 112 -17.11 -8.93 -0.52
CA TYR A 112 -16.00 -9.34 -1.36
C TYR A 112 -15.77 -8.36 -2.52
N LEU A 113 -14.62 -7.68 -2.54
CA LEU A 113 -14.27 -6.62 -3.51
C LEU A 113 -13.52 -7.19 -4.72
N VAL A 114 -14.23 -7.90 -5.59
CA VAL A 114 -13.65 -8.53 -6.79
C VAL A 114 -14.41 -8.21 -8.08
N GLY A 115 -15.54 -7.51 -7.98
CA GLY A 115 -16.36 -7.13 -9.13
C GLY A 115 -16.97 -8.30 -9.90
N ALA A 116 -17.63 -7.96 -11.01
CA ALA A 116 -18.35 -8.93 -11.85
C ALA A 116 -17.40 -9.87 -12.63
N ARG A 117 -16.20 -9.44 -12.93
CA ARG A 117 -15.17 -10.23 -13.63
C ARG A 117 -14.48 -11.25 -12.73
N GLY A 118 -14.77 -11.22 -11.43
CA GLY A 118 -14.12 -12.08 -10.45
C GLY A 118 -12.74 -11.61 -10.04
N GLY A 119 -12.10 -12.41 -9.20
CA GLY A 119 -10.79 -12.13 -8.61
C GLY A 119 -10.58 -13.06 -7.43
N ASN A 120 -9.57 -12.82 -6.65
CA ASN A 120 -9.25 -13.59 -5.46
C ASN A 120 -8.96 -12.67 -4.27
N MET A 121 -8.53 -13.23 -3.14
CA MET A 121 -8.21 -12.46 -1.94
C MET A 121 -7.10 -11.42 -2.16
N TYR A 122 -6.27 -11.55 -3.20
CA TYR A 122 -5.31 -10.52 -3.62
C TYR A 122 -6.04 -9.26 -4.10
N CYS A 123 -7.01 -9.44 -5.00
CA CYS A 123 -7.82 -8.34 -5.53
C CYS A 123 -8.61 -7.65 -4.41
N HIS A 124 -9.18 -8.45 -3.54
CA HIS A 124 -9.93 -7.97 -2.38
C HIS A 124 -9.09 -7.12 -1.42
N ALA A 125 -7.90 -7.61 -1.05
CA ALA A 125 -7.01 -6.87 -0.16
C ALA A 125 -6.54 -5.54 -0.76
N MET A 126 -6.17 -5.53 -2.05
CA MET A 126 -5.76 -4.30 -2.71
C MET A 126 -6.88 -3.27 -2.80
N ALA A 127 -8.11 -3.71 -3.11
CA ALA A 127 -9.26 -2.83 -3.14
C ALA A 127 -9.60 -2.29 -1.72
N THR A 128 -9.50 -3.14 -0.70
CA THR A 128 -9.68 -2.74 0.69
C THR A 128 -8.62 -1.72 1.12
N LEU A 129 -7.35 -1.93 0.75
CA LEU A 129 -6.26 -1.00 1.02
C LEU A 129 -6.53 0.37 0.37
N ALA A 130 -6.82 0.39 -0.94
CA ALA A 130 -7.05 1.64 -1.66
C ALA A 130 -8.26 2.42 -1.10
N LEU A 131 -9.35 1.73 -0.77
CA LEU A 131 -10.52 2.37 -0.14
C LEU A 131 -10.22 2.86 1.28
N ALA A 132 -9.38 2.15 2.06
CA ALA A 132 -8.98 2.59 3.39
C ALA A 132 -8.14 3.87 3.34
N GLU A 133 -7.18 3.95 2.39
CA GLU A 133 -6.38 5.15 2.17
C GLU A 133 -7.26 6.32 1.69
N LEU A 134 -8.15 6.08 0.71
CA LEU A 134 -9.10 7.09 0.24
C LEU A 134 -9.97 7.63 1.38
N TRP A 135 -10.57 6.75 2.18
CA TRP A 135 -11.39 7.18 3.30
C TRP A 135 -10.58 7.94 4.36
N GLY A 136 -9.40 7.45 4.70
CA GLY A 136 -8.51 8.13 5.66
C GLY A 136 -8.06 9.52 5.19
N MET A 137 -7.88 9.72 3.88
CA MET A 137 -7.43 10.99 3.30
C MET A 137 -8.58 11.96 3.00
N THR A 138 -9.82 11.47 2.78
CA THR A 138 -10.93 12.30 2.32
C THR A 138 -12.07 12.44 3.35
N GLY A 139 -12.25 11.47 4.24
CA GLY A 139 -13.41 11.38 5.11
C GLY A 139 -14.72 11.07 4.39
N ASP A 140 -14.68 10.55 3.15
CA ASP A 140 -15.88 10.24 2.36
C ASP A 140 -16.68 9.09 3.00
N GLU A 141 -17.80 9.41 3.61
CA GLU A 141 -18.64 8.46 4.34
C GLU A 141 -19.33 7.42 3.44
N GLU A 142 -19.34 7.57 2.11
CA GLU A 142 -19.83 6.54 1.19
C GLU A 142 -18.90 5.31 1.17
N ILE A 143 -17.60 5.50 1.44
CA ILE A 143 -16.59 4.44 1.46
C ILE A 143 -16.77 3.55 2.69
N LYS A 144 -17.08 4.10 3.83
CA LYS A 144 -17.06 3.42 5.14
C LYS A 144 -17.91 2.16 5.23
N PRO A 145 -19.18 2.11 4.74
CA PRO A 145 -19.99 0.88 4.80
C PRO A 145 -19.41 -0.27 3.99
N VAL A 146 -18.84 0.02 2.81
CA VAL A 146 -18.19 -0.97 1.94
C VAL A 146 -16.92 -1.47 2.58
N LEU A 147 -16.08 -0.55 3.07
CA LEU A 147 -14.82 -0.86 3.73
C LEU A 147 -15.01 -1.71 4.99
N LYS A 148 -16.06 -1.42 5.80
CA LYS A 148 -16.41 -2.22 6.98
C LYS A 148 -16.68 -3.68 6.62
N LYS A 149 -17.54 -3.93 5.62
CA LYS A 149 -17.84 -5.29 5.15
C LYS A 149 -16.61 -6.01 4.60
N ALA A 150 -15.77 -5.29 3.87
CA ALA A 150 -14.52 -5.83 3.34
C ALA A 150 -13.56 -6.27 4.46
N VAL A 151 -13.37 -5.45 5.48
CA VAL A 151 -12.58 -5.77 6.67
C VAL A 151 -13.15 -6.97 7.42
N GLU A 152 -14.47 -7.03 7.63
CA GLU A 152 -15.15 -8.16 8.26
C GLU A 152 -14.92 -9.47 7.49
N LEU A 153 -14.91 -9.43 6.16
CA LEU A 153 -14.57 -10.59 5.33
C LEU A 153 -13.13 -11.05 5.57
N ILE A 154 -12.16 -10.13 5.54
CA ILE A 154 -10.76 -10.47 5.81
C ILE A 154 -10.64 -11.14 7.19
N VAL A 155 -11.24 -10.56 8.21
CA VAL A 155 -11.15 -11.08 9.59
C VAL A 155 -11.72 -12.52 9.69
N ARG A 156 -12.90 -12.79 9.11
CA ARG A 156 -13.52 -14.12 9.18
C ARG A 156 -12.83 -15.19 8.34
N CYS A 157 -12.04 -14.78 7.34
CA CYS A 157 -11.30 -15.69 6.46
C CYS A 157 -9.89 -16.02 6.95
N GLN A 158 -9.44 -15.48 8.10
CA GLN A 158 -8.16 -15.85 8.70
C GLN A 158 -8.19 -17.33 9.13
N ASN A 159 -7.19 -18.11 8.70
CA ASN A 159 -7.10 -19.52 9.09
C ASN A 159 -6.52 -19.69 10.52
N GLY A 160 -6.51 -20.93 11.00
CA GLY A 160 -5.99 -21.27 12.34
C GLY A 160 -4.51 -21.01 12.55
N GLU A 161 -3.72 -20.90 11.47
CA GLU A 161 -2.29 -20.55 11.52
C GLU A 161 -2.03 -19.04 11.59
N GLY A 162 -3.06 -18.23 11.33
CA GLY A 162 -3.00 -16.77 11.33
C GLY A 162 -2.81 -16.14 9.95
N GLY A 163 -2.86 -16.90 8.86
CA GLY A 163 -2.69 -16.42 7.50
C GLY A 163 -3.94 -16.52 6.64
N TRP A 164 -3.78 -16.19 5.35
CA TRP A 164 -4.80 -16.26 4.31
C TRP A 164 -4.24 -16.86 3.03
N ARG A 165 -5.15 -17.35 2.17
CA ARG A 165 -4.85 -17.81 0.83
C ARG A 165 -5.81 -17.17 -0.19
N TYR A 166 -5.79 -17.66 -1.44
CA TYR A 166 -6.46 -17.02 -2.57
C TYR A 166 -8.00 -17.00 -2.47
N GLU A 167 -8.60 -17.98 -1.81
CA GLU A 167 -10.05 -18.08 -1.66
C GLU A 167 -10.54 -17.35 -0.39
N PRO A 168 -11.77 -16.80 -0.39
CA PRO A 168 -12.37 -16.14 0.77
C PRO A 168 -12.87 -17.18 1.79
N ALA A 169 -11.98 -18.03 2.27
CA ALA A 169 -12.22 -19.10 3.21
C ALA A 169 -11.04 -19.26 4.17
N PRO A 170 -11.27 -19.72 5.43
CA PRO A 170 -10.21 -19.88 6.42
C PRO A 170 -9.38 -21.17 6.19
N THR A 171 -8.96 -21.41 4.95
CA THR A 171 -8.26 -22.63 4.52
C THR A 171 -6.91 -22.29 3.89
N GLY A 172 -5.84 -22.89 4.40
CA GLY A 172 -4.48 -22.65 3.93
C GLY A 172 -3.98 -21.23 4.19
N ALA A 173 -2.70 -21.04 3.99
CA ALA A 173 -2.07 -19.73 4.07
C ALA A 173 -0.80 -19.70 3.21
N ASP A 174 -0.45 -18.52 2.68
CA ASP A 174 0.86 -18.22 2.14
C ASP A 174 1.25 -16.78 2.48
N ILE A 175 2.54 -16.50 2.42
CA ILE A 175 3.07 -15.20 2.82
C ILE A 175 2.53 -14.06 1.94
N SER A 176 2.40 -14.28 0.63
CA SER A 176 2.06 -13.23 -0.33
C SER A 176 0.63 -12.72 -0.13
N VAL A 177 -0.34 -13.62 0.00
CA VAL A 177 -1.73 -13.23 0.28
C VAL A 177 -1.85 -12.68 1.69
N THR A 178 -1.18 -13.29 2.67
CA THR A 178 -1.22 -12.84 4.09
C THR A 178 -0.75 -11.40 4.23
N ILE A 179 0.35 -11.03 3.59
CA ILE A 179 0.90 -9.69 3.64
C ILE A 179 -0.09 -8.64 3.11
N MET A 180 -0.77 -8.95 2.01
CA MET A 180 -1.76 -8.04 1.43
C MET A 180 -2.94 -7.81 2.39
N GLN A 181 -3.45 -8.88 3.05
CA GLN A 181 -4.51 -8.75 4.03
C GLN A 181 -4.06 -7.91 5.24
N VAL A 182 -2.82 -8.11 5.72
CA VAL A 182 -2.31 -7.31 6.84
C VAL A 182 -2.20 -5.84 6.48
N MET A 183 -1.72 -5.51 5.27
CA MET A 183 -1.68 -4.12 4.80
C MET A 183 -3.07 -3.49 4.75
N ALA A 184 -4.04 -4.20 4.16
CA ALA A 184 -5.43 -3.74 4.11
C ALA A 184 -6.03 -3.50 5.51
N LEU A 185 -5.81 -4.43 6.44
CA LEU A 185 -6.28 -4.31 7.83
C LEU A 185 -5.56 -3.16 8.57
N ARG A 186 -4.26 -2.96 8.32
CA ARG A 186 -3.52 -1.84 8.94
C ARG A 186 -4.00 -0.49 8.41
N ALA A 187 -4.18 -0.33 7.09
CA ALA A 187 -4.74 0.88 6.51
C ALA A 187 -6.14 1.18 7.06
N ALA A 188 -7.01 0.17 7.12
CA ALA A 188 -8.35 0.31 7.70
C ALA A 188 -8.31 0.70 9.18
N LYS A 189 -7.40 0.15 9.97
CA LYS A 189 -7.21 0.51 11.37
C LYS A 189 -6.69 1.95 11.50
N ASN A 190 -5.72 2.34 10.70
CA ASN A 190 -5.16 3.70 10.69
C ASN A 190 -6.21 4.75 10.30
N SER A 191 -7.12 4.41 9.39
CA SER A 191 -8.24 5.30 9.00
C SER A 191 -9.40 5.32 10.02
N GLY A 192 -9.30 4.56 11.14
CA GLY A 192 -10.25 4.62 12.26
C GLY A 192 -11.28 3.49 12.31
N LEU A 193 -11.20 2.48 11.43
CA LEU A 193 -12.04 1.29 11.54
C LEU A 193 -11.55 0.33 12.62
N PHE A 194 -12.50 -0.33 13.26
CA PHE A 194 -12.18 -1.39 14.20
C PHE A 194 -11.64 -2.63 13.48
N VAL A 195 -10.43 -3.04 13.84
CA VAL A 195 -9.79 -4.28 13.43
C VAL A 195 -9.35 -5.02 14.70
N PRO A 196 -9.75 -6.30 14.89
CA PRO A 196 -9.36 -7.05 16.08
C PRO A 196 -7.83 -7.21 16.19
N ASP A 197 -7.24 -6.80 17.29
CA ASP A 197 -5.79 -6.92 17.52
C ASP A 197 -5.28 -8.37 17.42
N LYS A 198 -6.11 -9.33 17.81
CA LYS A 198 -5.80 -10.77 17.71
C LYS A 198 -5.53 -11.17 16.26
N THR A 199 -6.32 -10.67 15.30
CA THR A 199 -6.14 -10.96 13.87
C THR A 199 -4.77 -10.50 13.38
N LEU A 200 -4.39 -9.27 13.69
CA LEU A 200 -3.07 -8.74 13.32
C LEU A 200 -1.93 -9.48 14.04
N LYS A 201 -2.06 -9.74 15.34
CA LYS A 201 -1.05 -10.49 16.12
C LYS A 201 -0.82 -11.90 15.56
N ASN A 202 -1.88 -12.62 15.20
CA ASN A 202 -1.78 -13.95 14.60
C ASN A 202 -1.06 -13.89 13.24
N ALA A 203 -1.38 -12.90 12.40
CA ALA A 203 -0.74 -12.74 11.10
C ALA A 203 0.76 -12.44 11.22
N ILE A 204 1.15 -11.57 12.14
CA ILE A 204 2.56 -11.27 12.41
C ILE A 204 3.30 -12.51 12.92
N ALA A 205 2.68 -13.30 13.80
CA ALA A 205 3.26 -14.55 14.27
C ALA A 205 3.44 -15.56 13.11
N TYR A 206 2.45 -15.66 12.20
CA TYR A 206 2.56 -16.48 10.98
C TYR A 206 3.74 -16.04 10.11
N ILE A 207 3.84 -14.74 9.78
CA ILE A 207 4.93 -14.20 8.95
C ILE A 207 6.30 -14.46 9.58
N LYS A 208 6.46 -14.23 10.89
CA LYS A 208 7.73 -14.48 11.59
C LYS A 208 8.18 -15.94 11.52
N ARG A 209 7.23 -16.91 11.52
CA ARG A 209 7.58 -18.34 11.38
C ARG A 209 8.15 -18.70 10.02
N LEU A 210 7.90 -17.87 8.98
CA LEU A 210 8.41 -18.12 7.63
C LEU A 210 9.84 -17.58 7.42
N HIS A 211 10.38 -16.83 8.38
CA HIS A 211 11.73 -16.28 8.30
C HIS A 211 12.79 -17.38 8.46
N GLN A 212 13.80 -17.36 7.61
CA GLN A 212 14.92 -18.29 7.61
C GLN A 212 16.13 -17.64 8.26
N VAL A 213 16.52 -18.11 9.44
CA VAL A 213 17.66 -17.55 10.18
C VAL A 213 18.97 -17.64 9.40
N ARG A 214 19.15 -18.68 8.57
CA ARG A 214 20.39 -18.92 7.81
C ARG A 214 20.54 -17.96 6.62
N SER A 215 19.54 -17.87 5.76
CA SER A 215 19.54 -17.02 4.56
C SER A 215 19.16 -15.56 4.85
N GLY A 216 18.36 -15.33 5.88
CA GLY A 216 17.72 -14.04 6.17
C GLY A 216 16.44 -13.77 5.38
N GLY A 217 16.12 -14.57 4.37
CA GLY A 217 14.90 -14.41 3.56
C GLY A 217 13.67 -15.10 4.18
N PHE A 218 12.55 -15.02 3.47
CA PHE A 218 11.28 -15.63 3.88
C PHE A 218 10.84 -16.71 2.89
N GLY A 219 10.38 -17.85 3.41
CA GLY A 219 9.75 -18.91 2.66
C GLY A 219 8.34 -18.56 2.21
N TYR A 220 7.70 -19.42 1.40
CA TYR A 220 6.36 -19.17 0.85
C TYR A 220 5.23 -19.61 1.80
N GLN A 221 5.18 -20.88 2.13
CA GLN A 221 4.22 -21.46 3.09
C GLN A 221 4.92 -21.99 4.35
N HIS A 222 6.18 -22.40 4.19
CA HIS A 222 7.02 -22.93 5.25
C HIS A 222 8.38 -22.25 5.27
N ALA A 223 9.02 -22.19 6.43
CA ALA A 223 10.40 -21.69 6.53
C ALA A 223 11.41 -22.51 5.74
N SER A 224 11.09 -23.77 5.42
CA SER A 224 11.93 -24.65 4.58
C SER A 224 11.85 -24.37 3.07
N ASP A 225 10.83 -23.59 2.63
CA ASP A 225 10.70 -23.25 1.22
C ASP A 225 11.84 -22.33 0.78
N PRO A 226 12.33 -22.42 -0.48
CA PRO A 226 13.35 -21.51 -0.97
C PRO A 226 12.98 -20.05 -0.69
N PRO A 227 13.89 -19.22 -0.15
CA PRO A 227 13.58 -17.82 0.09
C PRO A 227 13.45 -17.05 -1.22
N GLY A 228 12.67 -15.98 -1.25
CA GLY A 228 12.50 -15.16 -2.45
C GLY A 228 12.59 -13.68 -2.13
N PHE A 229 13.14 -12.89 -3.06
CA PHE A 229 13.29 -11.43 -2.92
C PHE A 229 11.96 -10.75 -2.58
N ALA A 230 10.94 -10.95 -3.41
CA ALA A 230 9.64 -10.30 -3.24
C ALA A 230 8.96 -10.65 -1.90
N ARG A 231 9.02 -11.93 -1.49
CA ARG A 231 8.46 -12.39 -0.20
C ARG A 231 9.20 -11.81 0.99
N SER A 232 10.51 -11.68 0.87
CA SER A 232 11.35 -11.13 1.93
C SER A 232 11.13 -9.62 2.09
N ALA A 233 11.02 -8.89 0.99
CA ALA A 233 10.68 -7.47 0.98
C ALA A 233 9.32 -7.22 1.65
N ALA A 234 8.32 -8.00 1.25
CA ALA A 234 6.98 -7.90 1.78
C ALA A 234 6.91 -8.30 3.28
N GLY A 235 7.66 -9.32 3.69
CA GLY A 235 7.77 -9.74 5.10
C GLY A 235 8.32 -8.62 6.00
N ILE A 236 9.41 -7.97 5.59
CA ILE A 236 9.98 -6.82 6.32
C ILE A 236 8.96 -5.67 6.38
N CYS A 237 8.40 -5.30 5.23
CA CYS A 237 7.47 -4.18 5.11
C CYS A 237 6.31 -4.34 6.11
N VAL A 238 5.70 -5.52 6.15
CA VAL A 238 4.55 -5.77 7.04
C VAL A 238 4.95 -5.81 8.51
N LEU A 239 6.13 -6.33 8.86
CA LEU A 239 6.62 -6.25 10.24
C LEU A 239 6.74 -4.80 10.70
N GLN A 240 7.31 -3.92 9.86
CA GLN A 240 7.46 -2.50 10.15
C GLN A 240 6.10 -1.79 10.24
N LEU A 241 5.22 -1.96 9.24
CA LEU A 241 3.86 -1.39 9.25
C LEU A 241 3.01 -1.84 10.46
N SER A 242 3.38 -2.97 11.07
CA SER A 242 2.74 -3.47 12.28
C SER A 242 3.40 -2.99 13.57
N GLY A 243 4.35 -2.06 13.48
CA GLY A 243 5.07 -1.50 14.62
C GLY A 243 6.24 -2.34 15.14
N ALA A 244 6.59 -3.44 14.44
CA ALA A 244 7.68 -4.32 14.84
C ALA A 244 9.02 -3.88 14.22
N TYR A 245 9.39 -2.60 14.36
CA TYR A 245 10.59 -2.01 13.75
C TYR A 245 11.90 -2.66 14.23
N GLU A 246 11.92 -3.13 15.49
CA GLU A 246 13.08 -3.78 16.11
C GLU A 246 13.03 -5.33 16.00
N ALA A 247 12.21 -5.86 15.08
CA ALA A 247 12.13 -7.30 14.91
C ALA A 247 13.47 -7.88 14.45
N ARG A 248 13.93 -8.91 15.16
CA ARG A 248 15.25 -9.57 14.91
C ARG A 248 15.41 -10.11 13.48
N GLU A 249 14.33 -10.31 12.79
CA GLU A 249 14.25 -10.77 11.41
C GLU A 249 14.75 -9.70 10.42
N ILE A 250 14.53 -8.41 10.72
CA ILE A 250 14.74 -7.28 9.79
C ILE A 250 16.20 -7.14 9.34
N PRO A 251 17.24 -7.10 10.22
CA PRO A 251 18.60 -6.85 9.77
C PRO A 251 19.12 -7.88 8.75
N LYS A 252 18.83 -9.18 8.99
CA LYS A 252 19.23 -10.25 8.07
C LYS A 252 18.44 -10.21 6.78
N ALA A 253 17.15 -9.90 6.84
CA ALA A 253 16.32 -9.79 5.66
C ALA A 253 16.70 -8.56 4.80
N VAL A 254 17.10 -7.44 5.40
CA VAL A 254 17.70 -6.30 4.67
C VAL A 254 18.97 -6.73 3.93
N SER A 255 19.86 -7.48 4.58
CA SER A 255 21.06 -8.02 3.93
C SER A 255 20.71 -8.94 2.77
N PHE A 256 19.69 -9.81 2.94
CA PHE A 256 19.19 -10.67 1.87
C PHE A 256 18.67 -9.85 0.68
N LEU A 257 17.86 -8.79 0.91
CA LEU A 257 17.35 -7.94 -0.16
C LEU A 257 18.47 -7.25 -0.95
N LYS A 258 19.49 -6.75 -0.27
CA LYS A 258 20.64 -6.10 -0.92
C LYS A 258 21.39 -7.05 -1.87
N GLN A 259 21.56 -8.29 -1.47
CA GLN A 259 22.22 -9.34 -2.27
C GLN A 259 21.38 -9.77 -3.49
N HIS A 260 20.04 -9.68 -3.39
CA HIS A 260 19.11 -10.14 -4.40
C HIS A 260 18.38 -9.02 -5.13
N PHE A 261 18.89 -7.80 -5.08
CA PHE A 261 18.26 -6.61 -5.71
C PHE A 261 17.94 -6.79 -7.19
N GLY A 262 18.79 -7.48 -7.94
CA GLY A 262 18.63 -7.73 -9.37
C GLY A 262 17.78 -8.96 -9.70
N ASP A 263 17.17 -9.63 -8.71
CA ASP A 263 16.29 -10.78 -8.96
C ASP A 263 15.06 -10.33 -9.75
N GLY A 264 14.95 -10.78 -11.01
CA GLY A 264 13.87 -10.40 -11.91
C GLY A 264 12.55 -11.13 -11.65
N HIS A 265 12.54 -12.15 -10.78
CA HIS A 265 11.32 -12.89 -10.47
C HIS A 265 10.40 -12.08 -9.57
N TYR A 266 9.24 -11.71 -10.07
CA TYR A 266 8.32 -10.77 -9.42
C TYR A 266 8.97 -9.42 -9.08
N PHE A 267 9.68 -8.83 -10.06
CA PHE A 267 10.40 -7.56 -9.90
C PHE A 267 9.52 -6.42 -9.36
N TRP A 268 8.40 -6.14 -10.03
CA TRP A 268 7.51 -5.04 -9.67
C TRP A 268 6.90 -5.22 -8.29
N TYR A 269 6.37 -6.40 -8.04
CA TYR A 269 5.83 -6.77 -6.73
C TYR A 269 6.88 -6.67 -5.63
N GLY A 270 8.07 -7.21 -5.88
CA GLY A 270 9.16 -7.20 -4.92
C GLY A 270 9.66 -5.81 -4.61
N HIS A 271 9.91 -4.97 -5.62
CA HIS A 271 10.40 -3.62 -5.43
C HIS A 271 9.35 -2.66 -4.85
N TYR A 272 8.06 -2.89 -5.08
CA TYR A 272 6.99 -2.19 -4.38
C TYR A 272 7.16 -2.28 -2.86
N TYR A 273 7.31 -3.50 -2.34
CA TYR A 273 7.52 -3.68 -0.89
C TYR A 273 8.91 -3.25 -0.43
N ALA A 274 9.93 -3.56 -1.23
CA ALA A 274 11.30 -3.22 -0.86
C ALA A 274 11.53 -1.72 -0.72
N ALA A 275 10.92 -0.90 -1.58
CA ALA A 275 11.02 0.55 -1.49
C ALA A 275 10.45 1.06 -0.15
N HIS A 276 9.27 0.58 0.25
CA HIS A 276 8.67 0.95 1.52
C HIS A 276 9.44 0.39 2.72
N ALA A 277 9.87 -0.87 2.64
CA ALA A 277 10.67 -1.49 3.69
C ALA A 277 11.99 -0.76 3.93
N MET A 278 12.72 -0.44 2.86
CA MET A 278 13.99 0.26 2.95
C MET A 278 13.82 1.71 3.39
N HIS A 279 12.73 2.38 3.00
CA HIS A 279 12.37 3.70 3.53
C HIS A 279 12.17 3.67 5.05
N GLN A 280 11.48 2.66 5.57
CA GLN A 280 11.30 2.47 7.01
C GLN A 280 12.60 2.10 7.75
N VAL A 281 13.55 1.42 7.10
CA VAL A 281 14.89 1.18 7.62
C VAL A 281 15.66 2.49 7.73
N GLY A 282 15.54 3.37 6.72
CA GLY A 282 16.13 4.69 6.72
C GLY A 282 17.64 4.71 6.48
N GLY A 283 18.26 5.85 6.76
CA GLY A 283 19.71 6.05 6.71
C GLY A 283 20.33 5.71 5.36
N LYS A 284 21.60 5.25 5.40
CA LYS A 284 22.35 4.90 4.17
C LYS A 284 21.71 3.78 3.37
N GLU A 285 21.07 2.83 4.03
CA GLU A 285 20.41 1.69 3.37
C GLU A 285 19.31 2.17 2.43
N TRP A 286 18.48 3.11 2.87
CA TRP A 286 17.44 3.73 2.05
C TRP A 286 18.03 4.59 0.93
N GLN A 287 19.03 5.42 1.21
CA GLN A 287 19.67 6.28 0.22
C GLN A 287 20.25 5.48 -0.95
N ASP A 288 20.99 4.42 -0.65
CA ASP A 288 21.61 3.56 -1.66
C ASP A 288 20.54 2.79 -2.45
N TRP A 289 19.49 2.29 -1.76
CA TRP A 289 18.39 1.58 -2.40
C TRP A 289 17.62 2.49 -3.37
N TYR A 290 17.18 3.67 -2.89
CA TYR A 290 16.38 4.58 -3.70
C TYR A 290 17.17 5.12 -4.90
N ARG A 291 18.43 5.45 -4.72
CA ARG A 291 19.32 5.86 -5.82
C ARG A 291 19.38 4.78 -6.91
N ARG A 292 19.56 3.53 -6.53
CA ARG A 292 19.65 2.41 -7.47
C ARG A 292 18.34 2.19 -8.19
N ILE A 293 17.24 2.02 -7.46
CA ILE A 293 15.93 1.73 -8.09
C ILE A 293 15.42 2.89 -8.95
N SER A 294 15.61 4.15 -8.51
CA SER A 294 15.20 5.31 -9.31
C SER A 294 16.02 5.44 -10.59
N THR A 295 17.33 5.16 -10.56
CA THR A 295 18.17 5.13 -11.76
C THR A 295 17.68 4.08 -12.75
N ASP A 296 17.41 2.86 -12.28
CA ASP A 296 16.93 1.77 -13.12
C ASP A 296 15.55 2.09 -13.72
N LEU A 297 14.62 2.64 -12.92
CA LEU A 297 13.30 3.05 -13.40
C LEU A 297 13.40 4.16 -14.45
N LEU A 298 14.18 5.22 -14.21
CA LEU A 298 14.35 6.33 -15.16
C LEU A 298 14.94 5.88 -16.49
N ALA A 299 15.91 4.97 -16.46
CA ALA A 299 16.55 4.44 -17.66
C ALA A 299 15.61 3.57 -18.53
N ASN A 300 14.54 3.02 -17.94
CA ASN A 300 13.65 2.07 -18.60
C ASN A 300 12.22 2.61 -18.82
N GLN A 301 11.96 3.91 -18.57
CA GLN A 301 10.68 4.51 -18.91
C GLN A 301 10.53 4.64 -20.43
N ALA A 302 9.43 4.16 -20.98
CA ALA A 302 9.11 4.29 -22.40
C ALA A 302 8.82 5.74 -22.79
N ALA A 303 8.90 6.03 -24.10
CA ALA A 303 8.68 7.38 -24.64
C ALA A 303 7.27 7.92 -24.32
N ASP A 304 6.26 7.06 -24.18
CA ASP A 304 4.89 7.43 -23.81
C ASP A 304 4.67 7.64 -22.31
N GLY A 305 5.71 7.49 -21.47
CA GLY A 305 5.65 7.65 -20.02
C GLY A 305 5.38 6.35 -19.25
N SER A 306 5.13 5.23 -19.92
CA SER A 306 4.83 3.95 -19.28
C SER A 306 6.08 3.10 -19.02
N TRP A 307 5.88 1.99 -18.29
CA TRP A 307 6.83 0.88 -18.19
C TRP A 307 6.18 -0.38 -18.76
N THR A 308 6.45 -0.69 -20.03
CA THR A 308 5.74 -1.75 -20.78
C THR A 308 6.61 -2.96 -21.10
N ASN A 309 7.91 -2.76 -21.30
CA ASN A 309 8.80 -3.78 -21.87
C ASN A 309 9.92 -4.24 -20.94
N TRP A 310 9.92 -3.77 -19.70
CA TRP A 310 10.96 -4.04 -18.72
C TRP A 310 10.40 -4.91 -17.59
N HIS A 311 11.06 -6.03 -17.29
CA HIS A 311 10.60 -7.01 -16.29
C HIS A 311 9.10 -7.35 -16.42
N ASN A 312 8.75 -8.03 -17.51
CA ASN A 312 7.36 -8.42 -17.75
C ASN A 312 6.93 -9.56 -16.80
N GLU A 313 6.10 -9.22 -15.83
CA GLU A 313 5.50 -10.20 -14.88
C GLU A 313 4.19 -10.80 -15.37
N ASN A 314 3.85 -10.66 -16.65
CA ASN A 314 2.59 -11.11 -17.24
C ASN A 314 1.32 -10.50 -16.57
N VAL A 315 1.47 -9.40 -15.83
CA VAL A 315 0.32 -8.62 -15.33
C VAL A 315 -0.07 -7.56 -16.33
N GLY A 316 0.88 -6.74 -16.75
CA GLY A 316 0.71 -5.78 -17.84
C GLY A 316 0.99 -4.31 -17.47
N PRO A 317 0.99 -3.42 -18.48
CA PRO A 317 1.54 -2.07 -18.37
C PRO A 317 0.91 -1.17 -17.30
N ALA A 318 -0.41 -1.22 -17.12
CA ALA A 318 -1.09 -0.38 -16.13
C ALA A 318 -0.61 -0.69 -14.69
N TYR A 319 -0.39 -1.98 -14.40
CA TYR A 319 0.17 -2.42 -13.12
C TYR A 319 1.63 -1.97 -12.96
N GLN A 320 2.47 -2.19 -13.96
CA GLN A 320 3.89 -1.85 -13.91
C GLN A 320 4.09 -0.35 -13.75
N THR A 321 3.35 0.45 -14.55
CA THR A 321 3.41 1.91 -14.51
C THR A 321 2.93 2.46 -13.17
N ALA A 322 1.84 1.93 -12.61
CA ALA A 322 1.35 2.34 -11.30
C ALA A 322 2.38 2.06 -10.20
N ILE A 323 3.00 0.88 -10.19
CA ILE A 323 4.03 0.53 -9.20
C ILE A 323 5.28 1.40 -9.35
N ALA A 324 5.72 1.68 -10.58
CA ALA A 324 6.85 2.58 -10.81
C ALA A 324 6.61 3.97 -10.21
N VAL A 325 5.40 4.53 -10.42
CA VAL A 325 5.01 5.81 -9.81
C VAL A 325 5.08 5.71 -8.28
N ILE A 326 4.50 4.66 -7.68
CA ILE A 326 4.50 4.50 -6.22
C ILE A 326 5.94 4.44 -5.69
N ILE A 327 6.82 3.63 -6.29
CA ILE A 327 8.23 3.50 -5.88
C ILE A 327 8.95 4.86 -5.96
N LEU A 328 8.82 5.58 -7.08
CA LEU A 328 9.46 6.89 -7.26
C LEU A 328 8.91 7.94 -6.28
N SER A 329 7.66 7.76 -5.83
CA SER A 329 6.95 8.68 -4.93
C SER A 329 7.21 8.43 -3.45
N VAL A 330 7.88 7.32 -3.06
CA VAL A 330 8.13 7.01 -1.63
C VAL A 330 8.72 8.19 -0.86
N PRO A 331 9.69 8.98 -1.40
CA PRO A 331 10.21 10.14 -0.68
C PRO A 331 9.19 11.25 -0.41
N ALA A 332 8.09 11.32 -1.16
CA ALA A 332 7.02 12.30 -0.94
C ALA A 332 6.12 11.94 0.25
N ASN A 333 6.08 10.65 0.62
CA ASN A 333 5.41 10.09 1.81
C ASN A 333 3.93 10.49 1.95
N TYR A 334 3.18 10.55 0.85
CA TYR A 334 1.77 10.94 0.87
C TYR A 334 0.83 9.85 1.38
N LEU A 335 1.15 8.56 1.18
CA LEU A 335 0.25 7.47 1.56
C LEU A 335 0.31 7.19 3.07
N PRO A 336 -0.80 7.37 3.83
CA PRO A 336 -0.84 7.24 5.29
C PRO A 336 -0.37 5.88 5.80
N ILE A 337 -0.64 4.79 5.07
CA ILE A 337 -0.22 3.43 5.49
C ILE A 337 1.29 3.31 5.67
N PHE A 338 2.09 4.10 4.95
CA PHE A 338 3.56 4.04 4.98
C PHE A 338 4.21 5.11 5.87
N GLN A 339 3.42 6.01 6.45
CA GLN A 339 3.91 7.01 7.40
C GLN A 339 4.19 6.34 8.77
N ARG A 340 5.25 6.83 9.45
CA ARG A 340 5.60 6.44 10.82
C ARG A 340 4.79 7.22 11.84
#